data_60641a55d97be313f9e38d04e37b4ace
#
_entry.id   60641a55d97be313f9e38d04e37b4ace
#
_cell.length_a   1.000
_cell.length_b   1.000
_cell.length_c   1.000
_cell.angle_alpha   90.00
_cell.angle_beta   90.00
_cell.angle_gamma   90.00
#
_symmetry.space_group_name_H-M   'P 1'
#
loop_
_entity.id
_entity.type
_entity.pdbx_description
1 polymer ?
#
loop_
_entity_poly.entity_id
_entity_poly.type
_entity_poly.pdbx_seq_one_letter_code
_entity_poly.pdbx_strand_id
1 'polypeptide(L)'
;DGFYNNLEGFFLFMFIFLIIGAFYSMVVSASLCIKNYSRFKKEFSRQFKLNKKKIFLGILISITLILLSYINYLFIFLAVLSFILPYLYLYAKAIDETAMIKTMEPGKLREGDWLYQDVKVKGKTIRANWEGLKKEEISLLRKRYRKVKIREGVAFTPVFLISFLIFFYLWSKGLRYPFW
;
A
#
# COMPACT_ATOMS: atom_id res chain seq x y z
N ASP A 1 -13.93 -13.48 33.28
CA ASP A 1 -13.36 -14.44 32.29
C ASP A 1 -13.77 -14.11 30.84
N GLY A 2 -15.01 -13.65 30.58
CA GLY A 2 -15.46 -13.35 29.20
C GLY A 2 -14.74 -12.21 28.50
N PHE A 3 -14.31 -11.19 29.22
CA PHE A 3 -13.62 -10.03 28.64
C PHE A 3 -12.21 -10.40 28.12
N TYR A 4 -11.44 -11.15 28.88
CA TYR A 4 -10.11 -11.60 28.48
C TYR A 4 -10.16 -12.53 27.26
N ASN A 5 -11.10 -13.47 27.21
CA ASN A 5 -11.30 -14.35 26.06
C ASN A 5 -11.66 -13.57 24.78
N ASN A 6 -12.45 -12.50 24.90
CA ASN A 6 -12.79 -11.63 23.75
C ASN A 6 -11.56 -10.82 23.28
N LEU A 7 -10.72 -10.36 24.21
CA LEU A 7 -9.52 -9.60 23.88
C LEU A 7 -8.48 -10.47 23.18
N GLU A 8 -8.27 -11.69 23.64
CA GLU A 8 -7.38 -12.67 23.00
C GLU A 8 -7.86 -13.02 21.60
N GLY A 9 -9.15 -13.28 21.42
CA GLY A 9 -9.75 -13.51 20.10
C GLY A 9 -9.54 -12.34 19.15
N PHE A 10 -9.66 -11.11 19.66
CA PHE A 10 -9.41 -9.91 18.87
C PHE A 10 -7.93 -9.81 18.42
N PHE A 11 -6.98 -10.03 19.33
CA PHE A 11 -5.55 -10.00 18.97
C PHE A 11 -5.18 -11.10 18.00
N LEU A 12 -5.71 -12.33 18.17
CA LEU A 12 -5.51 -13.40 17.21
C LEU A 12 -6.05 -13.05 15.84
N PHE A 13 -7.27 -12.51 15.78
CA PHE A 13 -7.85 -12.05 14.50
C PHE A 13 -6.99 -10.95 13.85
N MET A 14 -6.56 -9.95 14.61
CA MET A 14 -5.70 -8.88 14.12
C MET A 14 -4.36 -9.41 13.58
N PHE A 15 -3.76 -10.37 14.26
CA PHE A 15 -2.52 -11.00 13.82
C PHE A 15 -2.70 -11.75 12.50
N ILE A 16 -3.75 -12.56 12.38
CA ILE A 16 -4.11 -13.25 11.14
C ILE A 16 -4.36 -12.24 10.02
N PHE A 17 -5.12 -11.19 10.32
CA PHE A 17 -5.45 -10.14 9.34
C PHE A 17 -4.19 -9.43 8.81
N LEU A 18 -3.23 -9.13 9.66
CA LEU A 18 -1.96 -8.52 9.25
C LEU A 18 -1.14 -9.45 8.36
N ILE A 19 -1.04 -10.73 8.71
CA ILE A 19 -0.28 -11.71 7.91
C ILE A 19 -0.95 -11.90 6.54
N ILE A 20 -2.25 -12.16 6.51
CA ILE A 20 -3.01 -12.36 5.27
C ILE A 20 -2.97 -11.08 4.42
N GLY A 21 -3.11 -9.90 5.04
CA GLY A 21 -3.03 -8.62 4.36
C GLY A 21 -1.67 -8.37 3.72
N ALA A 22 -0.58 -8.66 4.43
CA ALA A 22 0.77 -8.56 3.90
C ALA A 22 0.98 -9.49 2.70
N PHE A 23 0.57 -10.77 2.83
CA PHE A 23 0.70 -11.76 1.77
C PHE A 23 -0.15 -11.39 0.54
N TYR A 24 -1.41 -11.02 0.75
CA TYR A 24 -2.30 -10.57 -0.32
C TYR A 24 -1.73 -9.35 -1.05
N SER A 25 -1.26 -8.35 -0.31
CA SER A 25 -0.66 -7.14 -0.89
C SER A 25 0.58 -7.47 -1.71
N MET A 26 1.40 -8.41 -1.25
CA MET A 26 2.59 -8.87 -1.97
C MET A 26 2.20 -9.57 -3.29
N VAL A 27 1.22 -10.47 -3.26
CA VAL A 27 0.74 -11.20 -4.46
C VAL A 27 0.12 -10.23 -5.48
N VAL A 28 -0.76 -9.32 -5.02
CA VAL A 28 -1.40 -8.34 -5.90
C VAL A 28 -0.36 -7.39 -6.50
N SER A 29 0.56 -6.86 -5.69
CA SER A 29 1.61 -5.95 -6.17
C SER A 29 2.54 -6.63 -7.17
N ALA A 30 2.93 -7.89 -6.93
CA ALA A 30 3.72 -8.68 -7.87
C ALA A 30 2.97 -8.91 -9.20
N SER A 31 1.69 -9.26 -9.14
CA SER A 31 0.85 -9.43 -10.33
C SER A 31 0.74 -8.14 -11.16
N LEU A 32 0.55 -7.01 -10.49
CA LEU A 32 0.50 -5.68 -11.13
C LEU A 32 1.87 -5.30 -11.74
N CYS A 33 2.95 -5.62 -11.06
CA CYS A 33 4.31 -5.41 -11.55
C CYS A 33 4.59 -6.22 -12.82
N ILE A 34 4.24 -7.51 -12.84
CA ILE A 34 4.40 -8.40 -14.00
C ILE A 34 3.58 -7.88 -15.19
N LYS A 35 2.31 -7.54 -14.95
CA LYS A 35 1.40 -7.03 -16.00
C LYS A 35 1.91 -5.74 -16.65
N ASN A 36 2.61 -4.90 -15.90
CA ASN A 36 3.10 -3.59 -16.36
C ASN A 36 4.63 -3.50 -16.34
N TYR A 37 5.34 -4.62 -16.49
CA TYR A 37 6.78 -4.74 -16.24
C TYR A 37 7.63 -3.66 -16.91
N SER A 38 7.42 -3.37 -18.20
CA SER A 38 8.20 -2.35 -18.92
C SER A 38 8.04 -0.95 -18.32
N ARG A 39 6.81 -0.57 -17.94
CA ARG A 39 6.52 0.71 -17.30
C ARG A 39 7.09 0.75 -15.89
N PHE A 40 6.91 -0.33 -15.14
CA PHE A 40 7.44 -0.48 -13.79
C PHE A 40 8.97 -0.34 -13.78
N LYS A 41 9.69 -1.07 -14.63
CA LYS A 41 11.16 -1.00 -14.71
C LYS A 41 11.65 0.43 -14.99
N LYS A 42 11.01 1.12 -15.94
CA LYS A 42 11.33 2.52 -16.26
C LYS A 42 11.10 3.45 -15.08
N GLU A 43 9.95 3.31 -14.43
CA GLU A 43 9.58 4.14 -13.30
C GLU A 43 10.44 3.85 -12.07
N PHE A 44 10.70 2.58 -11.76
CA PHE A 44 11.60 2.18 -10.67
C PHE A 44 13.01 2.77 -10.87
N SER A 45 13.55 2.67 -12.09
CA SER A 45 14.86 3.29 -12.42
C SER A 45 14.82 4.81 -12.25
N ARG A 46 13.72 5.47 -12.62
CA ARG A 46 13.53 6.91 -12.42
C ARG A 46 13.51 7.26 -10.93
N GLN A 47 12.72 6.54 -10.14
CA GLN A 47 12.62 6.75 -8.69
C GLN A 47 13.96 6.49 -7.99
N PHE A 48 14.70 5.47 -8.42
CA PHE A 48 16.03 5.20 -7.91
C PHE A 48 16.98 6.38 -8.12
N LYS A 49 17.00 6.96 -9.33
CA LYS A 49 17.81 8.13 -9.65
C LYS A 49 17.44 9.35 -8.81
N LEU A 50 16.13 9.60 -8.63
CA LEU A 50 15.62 10.74 -7.86
C LEU A 50 15.91 10.62 -6.36
N ASN A 51 15.93 9.40 -5.82
CA ASN A 51 16.07 9.15 -4.39
C ASN A 51 17.45 8.61 -3.97
N LYS A 52 18.49 8.76 -4.81
CA LYS A 52 19.85 8.27 -4.52
C LYS A 52 20.36 8.68 -3.14
N LYS A 53 20.11 9.94 -2.71
CA LYS A 53 20.51 10.44 -1.39
C LYS A 53 19.85 9.67 -0.24
N LYS A 54 18.56 9.33 -0.36
CA LYS A 54 17.83 8.55 0.66
C LYS A 54 18.34 7.11 0.75
N ILE A 55 18.64 6.51 -0.41
CA ILE A 55 19.23 5.16 -0.47
C ILE A 55 20.59 5.16 0.20
N PHE A 56 21.47 6.12 -0.19
CA PHE A 56 22.78 6.26 0.40
C PHE A 56 22.72 6.45 1.93
N LEU A 57 21.80 7.27 2.41
CA LEU A 57 21.58 7.46 3.85
C LEU A 57 21.17 6.15 4.53
N GLY A 58 20.24 5.39 3.93
CA GLY A 58 19.81 4.09 4.45
C GLY A 58 20.98 3.09 4.53
N ILE A 59 21.83 3.05 3.51
CA ILE A 59 23.05 2.21 3.50
C ILE A 59 24.01 2.64 4.61
N LEU A 60 24.24 3.95 4.77
CA LEU A 60 25.13 4.48 5.80
C LEU A 60 24.65 4.11 7.20
N ILE A 61 23.36 4.31 7.47
CA ILE A 61 22.71 3.92 8.75
C ILE A 61 22.85 2.40 8.96
N SER A 62 22.59 1.59 7.92
CA SER A 62 22.71 0.14 8.02
C SER A 62 24.13 -0.29 8.40
N ILE A 63 25.16 0.28 7.77
CA ILE A 63 26.58 -0.01 8.10
C ILE A 63 26.87 0.38 9.55
N THR A 64 26.43 1.55 9.99
CA THR A 64 26.64 2.00 11.37
C THR A 64 25.97 1.04 12.37
N LEU A 65 24.75 0.57 12.08
CA LEU A 65 24.04 -0.38 12.91
C LEU A 65 24.71 -1.76 12.95
N ILE A 66 25.30 -2.21 11.83
CA ILE A 66 26.12 -3.43 11.79
C ILE A 66 27.32 -3.29 12.72
N LEU A 67 28.02 -2.16 12.72
CA LEU A 67 29.15 -1.93 13.63
C LEU A 67 28.71 -1.93 15.11
N LEU A 68 27.51 -1.36 15.39
CA LEU A 68 26.94 -1.36 16.74
C LEU A 68 26.41 -2.75 17.18
N SER A 69 26.27 -3.69 16.26
CA SER A 69 25.78 -5.05 16.60
C SER A 69 26.70 -5.82 17.53
N TYR A 70 27.97 -5.41 17.64
CA TYR A 70 28.90 -5.93 18.63
C TYR A 70 28.44 -5.67 20.08
N ILE A 71 27.68 -4.58 20.30
CA ILE A 71 27.14 -4.22 21.63
C ILE A 71 25.85 -5.02 21.90
N ASN A 72 24.96 -5.11 20.90
CA ASN A 72 23.70 -5.82 21.01
C ASN A 72 23.25 -6.36 19.65
N TYR A 73 22.93 -7.66 19.58
CA TYR A 73 22.47 -8.32 18.35
C TYR A 73 21.19 -7.72 17.75
N LEU A 74 20.38 -7.00 18.53
CA LEU A 74 19.18 -6.30 18.05
C LEU A 74 19.52 -5.31 16.92
N PHE A 75 20.72 -4.73 16.93
CA PHE A 75 21.17 -3.81 15.88
C PHE A 75 21.31 -4.49 14.51
N ILE A 76 21.52 -5.81 14.42
CA ILE A 76 21.52 -6.54 13.16
C ILE A 76 20.14 -6.47 12.52
N PHE A 77 19.09 -6.70 13.30
CA PHE A 77 17.71 -6.60 12.81
C PHE A 77 17.39 -5.19 12.30
N LEU A 78 17.76 -4.17 13.06
CA LEU A 78 17.57 -2.77 12.67
C LEU A 78 18.40 -2.40 11.42
N ALA A 79 19.61 -2.95 11.27
CA ALA A 79 20.45 -2.74 10.09
C ALA A 79 19.80 -3.30 8.83
N VAL A 80 19.30 -4.54 8.89
CA VAL A 80 18.58 -5.18 7.78
C VAL A 80 17.34 -4.37 7.41
N LEU A 81 16.56 -3.94 8.40
CA LEU A 81 15.37 -3.12 8.19
C LEU A 81 15.71 -1.79 7.52
N SER A 82 16.73 -1.08 8.02
CA SER A 82 17.21 0.19 7.47
C SER A 82 17.72 0.06 6.03
N PHE A 83 18.33 -1.08 5.67
CA PHE A 83 18.76 -1.38 4.32
C PHE A 83 17.57 -1.63 3.38
N ILE A 84 16.58 -2.39 3.80
CA ILE A 84 15.46 -2.82 2.95
C ILE A 84 14.43 -1.69 2.74
N LEU A 85 14.14 -0.86 3.76
CA LEU A 85 13.09 0.15 3.72
C LEU A 85 13.17 1.12 2.54
N PRO A 86 14.33 1.69 2.14
CA PRO A 86 14.41 2.57 0.99
C PRO A 86 14.00 1.87 -0.32
N TYR A 87 14.35 0.60 -0.50
CA TYR A 87 14.01 -0.16 -1.70
C TYR A 87 12.52 -0.54 -1.73
N LEU A 88 11.92 -0.90 -0.58
CA LEU A 88 10.49 -1.11 -0.47
C LEU A 88 9.70 0.17 -0.78
N TYR A 89 10.18 1.31 -0.30
CA TYR A 89 9.58 2.61 -0.63
C TYR A 89 9.62 2.88 -2.15
N LEU A 90 10.76 2.64 -2.81
CA LEU A 90 10.89 2.82 -4.26
C LEU A 90 9.97 1.87 -5.02
N TYR A 91 9.89 0.62 -4.58
CA TYR A 91 9.02 -0.39 -5.16
C TYR A 91 7.55 0.02 -5.07
N ALA A 92 7.09 0.38 -3.88
CA ALA A 92 5.72 0.82 -3.66
C ALA A 92 5.37 2.05 -4.51
N LYS A 93 6.28 3.03 -4.55
CA LYS A 93 6.08 4.24 -5.36
C LYS A 93 6.07 3.97 -6.86
N ALA A 94 6.91 3.06 -7.36
CA ALA A 94 6.91 2.68 -8.75
C ALA A 94 5.62 1.94 -9.15
N ILE A 95 5.06 1.10 -8.28
CA ILE A 95 3.76 0.45 -8.51
C ILE A 95 2.63 1.47 -8.50
N ASP A 96 2.60 2.36 -7.52
CA ASP A 96 1.58 3.42 -7.44
C ASP A 96 1.52 4.25 -8.73
N GLU A 97 2.67 4.68 -9.24
CA GLU A 97 2.75 5.49 -10.46
C GLU A 97 2.49 4.72 -11.76
N THR A 98 2.60 3.40 -11.77
CA THR A 98 2.49 2.62 -13.02
C THR A 98 1.23 1.77 -13.10
N ALA A 99 0.79 1.21 -11.98
CA ALA A 99 -0.27 0.23 -11.96
C ALA A 99 -1.59 0.77 -11.39
N MET A 100 -1.53 1.77 -10.52
CA MET A 100 -2.72 2.34 -9.90
C MET A 100 -3.31 3.53 -10.66
N ILE A 101 -2.61 4.05 -11.68
CA ILE A 101 -3.12 5.15 -12.48
C ILE A 101 -3.87 4.59 -13.67
N LYS A 102 -5.17 4.88 -13.72
CA LYS A 102 -6.03 4.56 -14.85
C LYS A 102 -6.55 5.82 -15.55
N THR A 103 -6.67 5.76 -16.85
CA THR A 103 -7.32 6.82 -17.65
C THR A 103 -8.75 6.39 -17.91
N MET A 104 -9.70 7.16 -17.40
CA MET A 104 -11.14 6.92 -17.55
C MET A 104 -11.87 8.05 -18.24
N GLU A 105 -12.99 7.72 -18.87
CA GLU A 105 -13.97 8.69 -19.35
C GLU A 105 -14.73 9.26 -18.15
N PRO A 106 -14.96 10.59 -18.08
CA PRO A 106 -15.67 11.21 -16.97
C PRO A 106 -17.09 10.66 -16.75
N GLY A 107 -17.69 10.05 -17.77
CA GLY A 107 -18.98 9.37 -17.65
C GLY A 107 -18.99 8.13 -16.76
N LYS A 108 -17.84 7.50 -16.58
CA LYS A 108 -17.65 6.28 -15.77
C LYS A 108 -17.17 6.58 -14.35
N LEU A 109 -16.89 7.87 -14.04
CA LEU A 109 -16.46 8.28 -12.70
C LEU A 109 -17.59 8.12 -11.69
N ARG A 110 -17.23 7.73 -10.47
CA ARG A 110 -18.13 7.61 -9.32
C ARG A 110 -17.73 8.60 -8.23
N GLU A 111 -18.66 8.92 -7.36
CA GLU A 111 -18.34 9.64 -6.13
C GLU A 111 -17.32 8.86 -5.32
N GLY A 112 -16.32 9.58 -4.79
CA GLY A 112 -15.23 8.97 -4.05
C GLY A 112 -14.04 8.54 -4.91
N ASP A 113 -14.13 8.55 -6.25
CA ASP A 113 -12.96 8.28 -7.10
C ASP A 113 -11.87 9.35 -6.88
N TRP A 114 -10.61 8.93 -6.84
CA TRP A 114 -9.49 9.82 -6.57
C TRP A 114 -8.84 10.30 -7.86
N LEU A 115 -8.76 11.62 -8.02
CA LEU A 115 -7.96 12.20 -9.11
C LEU A 115 -6.47 11.91 -8.89
N TYR A 116 -5.77 11.61 -9.98
CA TYR A 116 -4.31 11.46 -9.94
C TYR A 116 -3.60 12.79 -9.68
N GLN A 117 -4.12 13.88 -10.23
CA GLN A 117 -3.57 15.24 -10.10
C GLN A 117 -4.68 16.28 -10.18
N ASP A 118 -4.38 17.49 -9.71
CA ASP A 118 -5.29 18.63 -9.80
C ASP A 118 -5.70 18.91 -11.24
N VAL A 119 -6.99 19.19 -11.45
CA VAL A 119 -7.56 19.47 -12.78
C VAL A 119 -8.24 20.84 -12.77
N LYS A 120 -7.86 21.71 -13.72
CA LYS A 120 -8.45 23.04 -13.87
C LYS A 120 -9.65 23.02 -14.82
N VAL A 121 -10.82 23.42 -14.35
CA VAL A 121 -12.06 23.50 -15.11
C VAL A 121 -12.64 24.91 -15.00
N LYS A 122 -12.71 25.66 -16.10
CA LYS A 122 -13.31 27.02 -16.15
C LYS A 122 -12.86 27.94 -14.99
N GLY A 123 -11.55 28.00 -14.70
CA GLY A 123 -11.01 28.84 -13.63
C GLY A 123 -11.10 28.25 -12.21
N LYS A 124 -11.88 27.17 -12.03
CA LYS A 124 -11.94 26.42 -10.76
C LYS A 124 -10.95 25.25 -10.81
N THR A 125 -10.17 25.09 -9.77
CA THR A 125 -9.27 23.93 -9.62
C THR A 125 -9.97 22.85 -8.80
N ILE A 126 -10.18 21.69 -9.40
CA ILE A 126 -10.61 20.49 -8.68
C ILE A 126 -9.33 19.83 -8.16
N ARG A 127 -9.17 19.77 -6.84
CA ARG A 127 -7.97 19.25 -6.19
C ARG A 127 -8.03 17.73 -6.10
N ALA A 128 -6.90 17.11 -6.35
CA ALA A 128 -6.70 15.69 -6.04
C ALA A 128 -6.52 15.56 -4.53
N ASN A 129 -7.59 15.14 -3.84
CA ASN A 129 -7.61 14.93 -2.40
C ASN A 129 -8.04 13.51 -2.06
N TRP A 130 -7.86 13.12 -0.80
CA TRP A 130 -8.22 11.79 -0.28
C TRP A 130 -9.73 11.60 -0.06
N GLU A 131 -10.51 12.69 -0.05
CA GLU A 131 -11.98 12.64 0.07
C GLU A 131 -12.64 12.12 -1.22
N GLY A 132 -11.92 12.19 -2.35
CA GLY A 132 -12.41 11.81 -3.66
C GLY A 132 -13.30 12.88 -4.31
N LEU A 133 -13.75 12.57 -5.51
CA LEU A 133 -14.59 13.43 -6.33
C LEU A 133 -16.02 13.51 -5.81
N LYS A 134 -16.58 14.73 -5.79
CA LYS A 134 -17.99 15.00 -5.52
C LYS A 134 -18.81 14.97 -6.82
N LYS A 135 -20.13 14.73 -6.74
CA LYS A 135 -21.05 14.70 -7.91
C LYS A 135 -20.95 15.94 -8.80
N GLU A 136 -20.83 17.11 -8.16
CA GLU A 136 -20.73 18.38 -8.86
C GLU A 136 -19.43 18.46 -9.68
N GLU A 137 -18.32 18.00 -9.11
CA GLU A 137 -17.01 18.00 -9.75
C GLU A 137 -16.98 17.03 -10.94
N ILE A 138 -17.59 15.85 -10.79
CA ILE A 138 -17.74 14.87 -11.86
C ILE A 138 -18.55 15.50 -13.02
N SER A 139 -19.63 16.22 -12.72
CA SER A 139 -20.43 16.89 -13.74
C SER A 139 -19.64 17.96 -14.53
N LEU A 140 -18.75 18.70 -13.83
CA LEU A 140 -17.86 19.67 -14.46
C LEU A 140 -16.81 18.99 -15.34
N LEU A 141 -16.21 17.89 -14.86
CA LEU A 141 -15.23 17.11 -15.62
C LEU A 141 -15.84 16.51 -16.87
N ARG A 142 -17.09 16.00 -16.82
CA ARG A 142 -17.83 15.43 -17.94
C ARG A 142 -18.08 16.44 -19.06
N LYS A 143 -18.31 17.70 -18.72
CA LYS A 143 -18.55 18.78 -19.72
C LYS A 143 -17.27 19.22 -20.44
N ARG A 144 -16.08 19.00 -19.87
CA ARG A 144 -14.84 19.59 -20.38
C ARG A 144 -13.80 18.59 -20.86
N TYR A 145 -13.74 17.43 -20.25
CA TYR A 145 -12.71 16.43 -20.52
C TYR A 145 -13.28 15.18 -21.17
N ARG A 146 -12.58 14.64 -22.15
CA ARG A 146 -12.89 13.32 -22.71
C ARG A 146 -12.30 12.19 -21.87
N LYS A 147 -11.17 12.44 -21.23
CA LYS A 147 -10.43 11.47 -20.42
C LYS A 147 -9.81 12.15 -19.21
N VAL A 148 -9.88 11.51 -18.07
CA VAL A 148 -9.30 11.95 -16.81
C VAL A 148 -8.48 10.82 -16.20
N LYS A 149 -7.37 11.16 -15.57
CA LYS A 149 -6.57 10.18 -14.84
C LYS A 149 -7.05 10.09 -13.41
N ILE A 150 -7.36 8.89 -12.99
CA ILE A 150 -7.73 8.56 -11.60
C ILE A 150 -6.69 7.62 -10.99
N ARG A 151 -6.64 7.61 -9.66
CA ARG A 151 -5.89 6.63 -8.89
C ARG A 151 -6.88 5.60 -8.35
N GLU A 152 -6.69 4.34 -8.72
CA GLU A 152 -7.53 3.24 -8.25
C GLU A 152 -6.78 2.46 -7.18
N GLY A 153 -7.39 2.31 -6.01
CA GLY A 153 -6.84 1.50 -4.93
C GLY A 153 -7.03 0.00 -5.19
N VAL A 154 -6.27 -0.82 -4.47
CA VAL A 154 -6.48 -2.27 -4.44
C VAL A 154 -7.66 -2.58 -3.52
N ALA A 155 -8.61 -3.40 -3.99
CA ALA A 155 -9.69 -3.87 -3.15
C ALA A 155 -9.16 -4.75 -2.01
N PHE A 156 -9.36 -4.32 -0.76
CA PHE A 156 -8.86 -5.02 0.43
C PHE A 156 -9.91 -5.93 1.09
N THR A 157 -11.14 -5.87 0.61
CA THR A 157 -12.26 -6.70 1.09
C THR A 157 -11.95 -8.21 1.11
N PRO A 158 -11.25 -8.80 0.11
CA PRO A 158 -10.91 -10.22 0.14
C PRO A 158 -10.05 -10.62 1.34
N VAL A 159 -9.16 -9.72 1.79
CA VAL A 159 -8.29 -9.96 2.96
C VAL A 159 -9.14 -10.15 4.21
N PHE A 160 -10.12 -9.26 4.42
CA PHE A 160 -11.01 -9.35 5.56
C PHE A 160 -11.77 -10.68 5.59
N LEU A 161 -12.34 -11.08 4.46
CA LEU A 161 -13.09 -12.33 4.34
C LEU A 161 -12.21 -13.55 4.62
N ILE A 162 -11.03 -13.63 4.00
CA ILE A 162 -10.10 -14.76 4.17
C ILE A 162 -9.63 -14.83 5.64
N SER A 163 -9.27 -13.70 6.22
CA SER A 163 -8.83 -13.64 7.61
C SER A 163 -9.91 -14.08 8.58
N PHE A 164 -11.16 -13.68 8.32
CA PHE A 164 -12.32 -14.08 9.12
C PHE A 164 -12.55 -15.60 9.04
N LEU A 165 -12.51 -16.18 7.85
CA LEU A 165 -12.70 -17.62 7.67
C LEU A 165 -11.59 -18.44 8.36
N ILE A 166 -10.33 -18.00 8.25
CA ILE A 166 -9.20 -18.65 8.92
C ILE A 166 -9.33 -18.51 10.44
N PHE A 167 -9.65 -17.32 10.93
CA PHE A 167 -9.87 -17.09 12.35
C PHE A 167 -10.97 -18.00 12.90
N PHE A 168 -12.11 -18.08 12.22
CA PHE A 168 -13.24 -18.92 12.65
C PHE A 168 -12.87 -20.42 12.65
N TYR A 169 -12.12 -20.86 11.63
CA TYR A 169 -11.63 -22.23 11.57
C TYR A 169 -10.70 -22.57 12.74
N LEU A 170 -9.71 -21.73 13.02
CA LEU A 170 -8.78 -21.91 14.13
C LEU A 170 -9.49 -21.86 15.48
N TRP A 171 -10.43 -20.93 15.63
CA TRP A 171 -11.25 -20.81 16.83
C TRP A 171 -12.10 -22.06 17.08
N SER A 172 -12.71 -22.62 16.04
CA SER A 172 -13.53 -23.84 16.13
C SER A 172 -12.69 -25.09 16.49
N LYS A 173 -11.40 -25.11 16.17
CA LYS A 173 -10.46 -26.18 16.51
C LYS A 173 -9.87 -26.06 17.91
N GLY A 174 -10.29 -25.06 18.69
CA GLY A 174 -9.79 -24.84 20.04
C GLY A 174 -8.38 -24.27 20.12
N LEU A 175 -7.82 -23.81 18.98
CA LEU A 175 -6.53 -23.11 18.95
C LEU A 175 -6.70 -21.69 19.53
N ARG A 176 -6.98 -21.65 20.83
CA ARG A 176 -7.15 -20.38 21.57
C ARG A 176 -5.83 -19.78 22.02
N TYR A 177 -4.76 -20.60 22.07
CA TYR A 177 -3.47 -20.21 22.64
C TYR A 177 -2.29 -20.66 21.76
N PRO A 178 -1.90 -19.92 20.71
CA PRO A 178 -0.67 -20.27 20.00
C PRO A 178 0.63 -19.85 20.70
N PHE A 179 0.57 -19.16 21.86
CA PHE A 179 1.75 -18.51 22.45
C PHE A 179 1.95 -18.69 23.98
N TRP A 180 1.28 -19.68 24.64
CA TRP A 180 1.55 -20.02 26.05
C TRP A 180 1.78 -21.51 26.20
#